data_9925e40fc5b1b86b12eec59608b0a5f0
#
_entry.id   9925e40fc5b1b86b12eec59608b0a5f0
#
_cell.length_a   1.000
_cell.length_b   1.000
_cell.length_c   1.000
_cell.angle_alpha   90.00
_cell.angle_beta   90.00
_cell.angle_gamma   90.00
#
_symmetry.space_group_name_H-M   'P 1'
#
loop_
_entity.id
_entity.type
_entity.pdbx_description
1 polymer ?
#
loop_
_entity_poly.entity_id
_entity_poly.type
_entity_poly.pdbx_seq_one_letter_code
_entity_poly.pdbx_strand_id
1 'polypeptide(L)'
;MKTYTCDVVVVGAGPGGSMAAKFCAQGGMDTILIEKKAEIGAPLRCAEGVSKSWLDEVGIVPDRTWIRGDMKGAIIKSTKGTSYQLDESKAGNEVGYVLERHLFDKALARDAANAGAKIMMRTSCTGVIRENGNLVGIKAKSMGEEIEIRAKAVVAADGYESQVARWAGIDTTLKLSDIDSCIQYRMCNIDITPDYCEFVIGSCAPGGYIWVFPKGDKVANVGIGVAGQLCTKGADAKYYLDKWIAEDPRFKNGQILEIMGGFVSTCPGLDCAIDDNIILVGDAARIIDPITGGGICHACRTGMYAGQVLVECNKTGDFSKKALQPYEKRWRDRMEDKLFRNWMAKEKLATLDDDTIDDIIKMISTAEISNVTVYNLLKALKDKYPKVVEGFEDLI
;
A
#
# COMPACT_ATOMS: atom_id res chain seq x y z
N MET A 1 19.32 -30.58 8.17
CA MET A 1 18.65 -29.27 7.92
C MET A 1 19.37 -28.21 8.74
N LYS A 2 19.74 -27.09 8.17
CA LYS A 2 20.44 -26.01 8.87
C LYS A 2 19.45 -25.20 9.68
N THR A 3 19.79 -24.91 10.95
CA THR A 3 18.95 -24.13 11.86
C THR A 3 19.64 -22.82 12.22
N TYR A 4 18.92 -21.72 12.13
CA TYR A 4 19.30 -20.39 12.61
C TYR A 4 18.47 -20.05 13.82
N THR A 5 19.00 -19.20 14.69
CA THR A 5 18.30 -18.68 15.88
C THR A 5 18.43 -17.17 15.91
N CYS A 6 17.35 -16.49 16.28
CA CYS A 6 17.33 -15.01 16.47
C CYS A 6 16.23 -14.63 17.47
N ASP A 7 16.15 -13.34 17.82
CA ASP A 7 15.03 -12.85 18.62
C ASP A 7 13.78 -12.66 17.75
N VAL A 8 13.93 -12.10 16.55
CA VAL A 8 12.84 -11.83 15.61
C VAL A 8 13.21 -12.26 14.21
N VAL A 9 12.31 -12.99 13.55
CA VAL A 9 12.37 -13.21 12.12
C VAL A 9 11.30 -12.40 11.41
N VAL A 10 11.70 -11.60 10.42
CA VAL A 10 10.82 -10.78 9.58
C VAL A 10 10.72 -11.41 8.21
N VAL A 11 9.50 -11.68 7.76
CA VAL A 11 9.24 -12.33 6.47
C VAL A 11 8.78 -11.32 5.43
N GLY A 12 9.66 -11.00 4.48
CA GLY A 12 9.45 -10.04 3.39
C GLY A 12 10.18 -8.71 3.62
N ALA A 13 11.06 -8.34 2.66
CA ALA A 13 11.86 -7.12 2.68
C ALA A 13 11.22 -5.96 1.89
N GLY A 14 9.88 -5.89 1.90
CA GLY A 14 9.14 -4.70 1.47
C GLY A 14 9.22 -3.59 2.52
N PRO A 15 8.52 -2.45 2.32
CA PRO A 15 8.57 -1.31 3.23
C PRO A 15 8.27 -1.67 4.69
N GLY A 16 7.20 -2.44 4.94
CA GLY A 16 6.82 -2.83 6.29
C GLY A 16 7.85 -3.72 6.99
N GLY A 17 8.33 -4.74 6.28
CA GLY A 17 9.33 -5.66 6.86
C GLY A 17 10.68 -5.01 7.08
N SER A 18 11.16 -4.19 6.15
CA SER A 18 12.41 -3.44 6.30
C SER A 18 12.36 -2.49 7.48
N MET A 19 11.23 -1.79 7.68
CA MET A 19 11.05 -0.91 8.83
C MET A 19 10.95 -1.69 10.14
N ALA A 20 10.21 -2.81 10.18
CA ALA A 20 10.16 -3.66 11.37
C ALA A 20 11.56 -4.18 11.75
N ALA A 21 12.31 -4.68 10.78
CA ALA A 21 13.67 -5.17 11.00
C ALA A 21 14.61 -4.07 11.48
N LYS A 22 14.52 -2.85 10.90
CA LYS A 22 15.29 -1.67 11.34
C LYS A 22 15.05 -1.38 12.81
N PHE A 23 13.79 -1.25 13.21
CA PHE A 23 13.47 -0.85 14.60
C PHE A 23 13.73 -1.96 15.61
N CYS A 24 13.56 -3.24 15.27
CA CYS A 24 13.96 -4.37 16.10
C CYS A 24 15.48 -4.35 16.34
N ALA A 25 16.28 -4.22 15.27
CA ALA A 25 17.73 -4.22 15.36
C ALA A 25 18.27 -2.99 16.11
N GLN A 26 17.72 -1.80 15.88
CA GLN A 26 18.03 -0.58 16.64
C GLN A 26 17.74 -0.74 18.14
N GLY A 27 16.74 -1.51 18.49
CA GLY A 27 16.41 -1.86 19.88
C GLY A 27 17.25 -2.99 20.44
N GLY A 28 18.27 -3.46 19.73
CA GLY A 28 19.23 -4.47 20.19
C GLY A 28 18.77 -5.91 20.05
N MET A 29 17.69 -6.18 19.29
CA MET A 29 17.24 -7.55 19.03
C MET A 29 18.05 -8.20 17.91
N ASP A 30 18.47 -9.46 18.08
CA ASP A 30 19.00 -10.27 16.96
C ASP A 30 17.90 -10.49 15.95
N THR A 31 18.03 -9.89 14.76
CA THR A 31 16.96 -9.78 13.78
C THR A 31 17.38 -10.37 12.45
N ILE A 32 16.59 -11.31 11.93
CA ILE A 32 16.77 -11.88 10.58
C ILE A 32 15.61 -11.41 9.71
N LEU A 33 15.94 -10.75 8.59
CA LEU A 33 15.01 -10.33 7.53
C LEU A 33 15.19 -11.23 6.32
N ILE A 34 14.15 -11.97 5.93
CA ILE A 34 14.20 -12.83 4.74
C ILE A 34 13.43 -12.24 3.57
N GLU A 35 13.95 -12.44 2.36
CA GLU A 35 13.30 -12.04 1.10
C GLU A 35 13.35 -13.19 0.09
N LYS A 36 12.16 -13.56 -0.46
CA LYS A 36 12.02 -14.66 -1.43
C LYS A 36 12.66 -14.34 -2.80
N LYS A 37 12.72 -13.08 -3.16
CA LYS A 37 13.21 -12.61 -4.46
C LYS A 37 14.74 -12.55 -4.48
N ALA A 38 15.29 -12.47 -5.70
CA ALA A 38 16.73 -12.24 -5.91
C ALA A 38 17.13 -10.77 -5.73
N GLU A 39 16.14 -9.87 -5.78
CA GLU A 39 16.32 -8.44 -5.68
C GLU A 39 15.18 -7.82 -4.87
N ILE A 40 15.52 -6.97 -3.88
CA ILE A 40 14.55 -6.21 -3.10
C ILE A 40 13.89 -5.17 -4.01
N GLY A 41 12.56 -5.06 -3.92
CA GLY A 41 11.79 -4.12 -4.71
C GLY A 41 11.50 -4.56 -6.15
N ALA A 42 12.06 -5.68 -6.63
CA ALA A 42 11.84 -6.19 -7.99
C ALA A 42 11.29 -7.64 -7.98
N PRO A 43 10.38 -8.03 -8.94
CA PRO A 43 9.71 -7.14 -9.87
C PRO A 43 8.78 -6.17 -9.15
N LEU A 44 8.63 -4.98 -9.71
CA LEU A 44 7.79 -3.93 -9.16
C LEU A 44 6.29 -4.28 -9.31
N ARG A 45 5.49 -3.92 -8.29
CA ARG A 45 4.02 -4.04 -8.32
C ARG A 45 3.40 -2.85 -7.59
N CYS A 46 3.55 -1.64 -8.15
CA CYS A 46 3.13 -0.41 -7.48
C CYS A 46 3.07 0.74 -8.47
N ALA A 47 2.14 1.67 -8.26
CA ALA A 47 2.09 2.94 -8.99
C ALA A 47 3.20 3.93 -8.58
N GLU A 48 3.81 3.72 -7.39
CA GLU A 48 4.98 4.44 -6.87
C GLU A 48 4.70 5.87 -6.35
N GLY A 49 3.43 6.28 -6.27
CA GLY A 49 3.06 7.56 -5.67
C GLY A 49 3.04 7.49 -4.14
N VAL A 50 3.56 8.52 -3.46
CA VAL A 50 3.49 8.67 -2.01
C VAL A 50 3.34 10.14 -1.63
N SER A 51 2.62 10.44 -0.54
CA SER A 51 2.63 11.80 0.02
C SER A 51 3.93 12.07 0.79
N LYS A 52 4.26 13.34 1.04
CA LYS A 52 5.50 13.74 1.72
C LYS A 52 5.39 13.70 3.24
N SER A 53 4.19 14.01 3.76
CA SER A 53 3.96 14.38 5.16
C SER A 53 4.27 13.29 6.19
N TRP A 54 4.37 12.02 5.79
CA TRP A 54 4.59 10.91 6.73
C TRP A 54 6.05 10.47 6.85
N LEU A 55 6.93 10.94 5.96
CA LEU A 55 8.33 10.49 5.91
C LEU A 55 9.07 10.80 7.21
N ASP A 56 8.88 12.01 7.74
CA ASP A 56 9.49 12.43 9.01
C ASP A 56 8.99 11.61 10.19
N GLU A 57 7.69 11.25 10.20
CA GLU A 57 7.07 10.44 11.27
C GLU A 57 7.78 9.09 11.44
N VAL A 58 8.24 8.50 10.35
CA VAL A 58 8.92 7.19 10.36
C VAL A 58 10.45 7.30 10.22
N GLY A 59 10.99 8.52 10.26
CA GLY A 59 12.42 8.77 10.20
C GLY A 59 13.05 8.41 8.85
N ILE A 60 12.34 8.67 7.74
CA ILE A 60 12.85 8.51 6.38
C ILE A 60 13.22 9.88 5.82
N VAL A 61 14.50 10.09 5.54
CA VAL A 61 15.00 11.32 4.91
C VAL A 61 14.82 11.20 3.40
N PRO A 62 14.13 12.17 2.74
CA PRO A 62 14.00 12.18 1.30
C PRO A 62 15.37 12.18 0.58
N ASP A 63 15.51 11.31 -0.45
CA ASP A 63 16.75 11.16 -1.19
C ASP A 63 16.46 11.10 -2.71
N ARG A 64 17.21 11.91 -3.49
CA ARG A 64 17.10 12.00 -4.94
C ARG A 64 17.44 10.70 -5.67
N THR A 65 18.08 9.75 -5.02
CA THR A 65 18.36 8.44 -5.62
C THR A 65 17.10 7.63 -5.87
N TRP A 66 16.08 7.77 -5.05
CA TRP A 66 14.82 7.05 -5.18
C TRP A 66 13.59 7.95 -5.41
N ILE A 67 13.72 9.28 -5.31
CA ILE A 67 12.69 10.24 -5.73
C ILE A 67 12.87 10.52 -7.21
N ARG A 68 11.90 10.10 -8.03
CA ARG A 68 11.91 10.34 -9.47
C ARG A 68 11.14 11.59 -9.85
N GLY A 69 10.02 11.86 -9.21
CA GLY A 69 9.20 13.03 -9.42
C GLY A 69 8.85 13.70 -8.09
N ASP A 70 8.91 15.03 -8.07
CA ASP A 70 8.48 15.89 -6.96
C ASP A 70 7.22 16.62 -7.44
N MET A 71 6.05 16.12 -6.99
CA MET A 71 4.77 16.56 -7.51
C MET A 71 4.31 17.83 -6.81
N LYS A 72 3.77 18.78 -7.59
CA LYS A 72 3.16 20.03 -7.13
C LYS A 72 1.67 19.91 -6.88
N GLY A 73 1.07 18.79 -7.28
CA GLY A 73 -0.35 18.57 -7.09
C GLY A 73 -0.87 17.35 -7.83
N ALA A 74 -2.19 17.33 -7.97
CA ALA A 74 -2.91 16.28 -8.67
C ALA A 74 -3.98 16.87 -9.60
N ILE A 75 -4.31 16.15 -10.65
CA ILE A 75 -5.41 16.45 -11.57
C ILE A 75 -6.41 15.31 -11.48
N ILE A 76 -7.64 15.61 -11.07
CA ILE A 76 -8.75 14.67 -11.06
C ILE A 76 -9.59 14.92 -12.31
N LYS A 77 -9.88 13.87 -13.06
CA LYS A 77 -10.67 13.93 -14.31
C LYS A 77 -11.84 12.96 -14.24
N SER A 78 -12.96 13.36 -14.82
CA SER A 78 -14.05 12.42 -15.11
C SER A 78 -13.84 11.75 -16.46
N THR A 79 -14.51 10.62 -16.69
CA THR A 79 -14.64 9.99 -18.01
C THR A 79 -15.24 10.94 -19.05
N LYS A 80 -16.04 11.93 -18.64
CA LYS A 80 -16.65 12.95 -19.51
C LYS A 80 -15.76 14.11 -19.86
N GLY A 81 -14.55 14.19 -19.30
CA GLY A 81 -13.54 15.19 -19.60
C GLY A 81 -13.52 16.41 -18.66
N THR A 82 -14.42 16.50 -17.68
CA THR A 82 -14.29 17.51 -16.63
C THR A 82 -13.00 17.26 -15.84
N SER A 83 -12.26 18.33 -15.59
CA SER A 83 -10.94 18.28 -14.96
C SER A 83 -10.85 19.29 -13.83
N TYR A 84 -10.29 18.88 -12.70
CA TYR A 84 -9.99 19.72 -11.57
C TYR A 84 -8.54 19.54 -11.14
N GLN A 85 -7.78 20.63 -11.13
CA GLN A 85 -6.39 20.65 -10.69
C GLN A 85 -6.31 21.07 -9.22
N LEU A 86 -5.67 20.21 -8.43
CA LEU A 86 -5.36 20.43 -7.01
C LEU A 86 -3.90 20.78 -6.88
N ASP A 87 -3.62 22.04 -6.55
CA ASP A 87 -2.28 22.48 -6.23
C ASP A 87 -1.91 22.19 -4.77
N GLU A 88 -0.63 22.33 -4.44
CA GLU A 88 -0.07 22.09 -3.10
C GLU A 88 -0.86 22.82 -1.99
N SER A 89 -1.32 24.05 -2.25
CA SER A 89 -2.11 24.83 -1.30
C SER A 89 -3.48 24.22 -0.97
N LYS A 90 -4.07 23.44 -1.88
CA LYS A 90 -5.39 22.79 -1.74
C LYS A 90 -5.27 21.30 -1.44
N ALA A 91 -4.26 20.64 -1.97
CA ALA A 91 -3.96 19.25 -1.71
C ALA A 91 -3.32 19.05 -0.31
N GLY A 92 -2.82 20.13 0.29
CA GLY A 92 -2.15 20.07 1.59
C GLY A 92 -1.01 19.08 1.58
N ASN A 93 -1.03 18.18 2.56
CA ASN A 93 0.01 17.13 2.68
C ASN A 93 -0.15 15.96 1.68
N GLU A 94 -1.15 15.98 0.80
CA GLU A 94 -1.37 14.92 -0.21
C GLU A 94 -0.47 15.08 -1.44
N VAL A 95 0.20 16.21 -1.60
CA VAL A 95 1.24 16.41 -2.62
C VAL A 95 2.46 15.58 -2.27
N GLY A 96 2.99 14.86 -3.26
CA GLY A 96 3.90 13.79 -2.96
C GLY A 96 5.09 13.63 -3.90
N TYR A 97 5.69 12.48 -3.75
CA TYR A 97 6.76 12.01 -4.62
C TYR A 97 6.27 10.85 -5.49
N VAL A 98 6.80 10.75 -6.70
CA VAL A 98 6.78 9.52 -7.48
C VAL A 98 8.15 8.86 -7.32
N LEU A 99 8.17 7.63 -6.81
CA LEU A 99 9.37 6.93 -6.40
C LEU A 99 9.93 6.05 -7.52
N GLU A 100 11.20 5.66 -7.37
CA GLU A 100 11.76 4.43 -7.91
C GLU A 100 11.75 3.39 -6.78
N ARG A 101 10.66 2.61 -6.68
CA ARG A 101 10.42 1.68 -5.56
C ARG A 101 11.51 0.65 -5.37
N HIS A 102 12.13 0.15 -6.45
CA HIS A 102 13.24 -0.78 -6.34
C HIS A 102 14.48 -0.16 -5.67
N LEU A 103 14.66 1.16 -5.76
CA LEU A 103 15.71 1.89 -5.03
C LEU A 103 15.27 2.25 -3.62
N PHE A 104 14.02 2.68 -3.46
CA PHE A 104 13.45 3.00 -2.17
C PHE A 104 13.42 1.80 -1.22
N ASP A 105 12.91 0.64 -1.67
CA ASP A 105 12.85 -0.56 -0.86
C ASP A 105 14.26 -1.05 -0.47
N LYS A 106 15.25 -0.93 -1.38
CA LYS A 106 16.66 -1.21 -1.06
C LYS A 106 17.23 -0.23 -0.04
N ALA A 107 16.86 1.05 -0.10
CA ALA A 107 17.30 2.02 0.89
C ALA A 107 16.77 1.67 2.29
N LEU A 108 15.51 1.29 2.41
CA LEU A 108 14.93 0.84 3.68
C LEU A 108 15.62 -0.43 4.21
N ALA A 109 15.86 -1.41 3.34
CA ALA A 109 16.56 -2.64 3.73
C ALA A 109 18.02 -2.38 4.11
N ARG A 110 18.72 -1.48 3.41
CA ARG A 110 20.07 -1.03 3.78
C ARG A 110 20.07 -0.41 5.18
N ASP A 111 19.07 0.42 5.49
CA ASP A 111 18.95 1.04 6.81
C ASP A 111 18.70 0.00 7.90
N ALA A 112 17.92 -1.06 7.61
CA ALA A 112 17.75 -2.19 8.51
C ALA A 112 19.08 -2.95 8.72
N ALA A 113 19.84 -3.20 7.65
CA ALA A 113 21.16 -3.85 7.75
C ALA A 113 22.17 -2.99 8.53
N ASN A 114 22.19 -1.67 8.30
CA ASN A 114 23.03 -0.73 9.05
C ASN A 114 22.68 -0.69 10.54
N ALA A 115 21.42 -0.96 10.89
CA ALA A 115 20.97 -1.10 12.27
C ALA A 115 21.36 -2.45 12.91
N GLY A 116 21.86 -3.41 12.12
CA GLY A 116 22.31 -4.72 12.60
C GLY A 116 21.45 -5.91 12.17
N ALA A 117 20.36 -5.71 11.41
CA ALA A 117 19.57 -6.82 10.92
C ALA A 117 20.33 -7.64 9.86
N LYS A 118 20.24 -8.97 9.93
CA LYS A 118 20.78 -9.89 8.91
C LYS A 118 19.76 -10.07 7.80
N ILE A 119 20.15 -9.77 6.56
CA ILE A 119 19.30 -9.99 5.38
C ILE A 119 19.64 -11.30 4.71
N MET A 120 18.63 -12.14 4.46
CA MET A 120 18.77 -13.39 3.71
C MET A 120 17.93 -13.31 2.43
N MET A 121 18.60 -13.09 1.32
CA MET A 121 17.98 -13.05 -0.02
C MET A 121 17.69 -14.45 -0.55
N ARG A 122 16.78 -14.57 -1.54
CA ARG A 122 16.34 -15.86 -2.12
C ARG A 122 15.97 -16.88 -1.04
N THR A 123 15.35 -16.37 0.03
CA THR A 123 14.91 -17.16 1.18
C THR A 123 13.39 -17.02 1.33
N SER A 124 12.68 -18.06 0.98
CA SER A 124 11.22 -18.10 0.96
C SER A 124 10.72 -18.81 2.20
N CYS A 125 9.86 -18.18 2.98
CA CYS A 125 9.11 -18.87 4.04
C CYS A 125 8.20 -19.93 3.42
N THR A 126 8.20 -21.15 3.99
CA THR A 126 7.42 -22.30 3.51
C THR A 126 6.45 -22.84 4.57
N GLY A 127 6.49 -22.28 5.77
CA GLY A 127 5.59 -22.64 6.86
C GLY A 127 6.06 -22.06 8.19
N VAL A 128 5.28 -22.28 9.23
CA VAL A 128 5.61 -21.89 10.61
C VAL A 128 6.04 -23.12 11.43
N ILE A 129 6.82 -22.89 12.49
CA ILE A 129 7.21 -23.92 13.47
C ILE A 129 6.42 -23.68 14.74
N ARG A 130 5.76 -24.73 15.24
CA ARG A 130 5.06 -24.71 16.52
C ARG A 130 5.60 -25.78 17.46
N GLU A 131 5.75 -25.42 18.74
CA GLU A 131 6.08 -26.33 19.82
C GLU A 131 5.10 -26.09 20.97
N ASN A 132 4.46 -27.16 21.44
CA ASN A 132 3.43 -27.08 22.49
C ASN A 132 2.33 -26.03 22.21
N GLY A 133 1.97 -25.84 20.92
CA GLY A 133 1.01 -24.84 20.48
C GLY A 133 1.59 -23.44 20.19
N ASN A 134 2.74 -23.11 20.76
CA ASN A 134 3.38 -21.80 20.58
C ASN A 134 4.12 -21.71 19.25
N LEU A 135 4.04 -20.57 18.59
CA LEU A 135 4.82 -20.26 17.40
C LEU A 135 6.26 -19.93 17.84
N VAL A 136 7.24 -20.72 17.35
CA VAL A 136 8.65 -20.62 17.75
C VAL A 136 9.59 -20.38 16.56
N GLY A 137 9.05 -20.00 15.41
CA GLY A 137 9.84 -19.69 14.22
C GLY A 137 9.16 -20.08 12.93
N ILE A 138 9.96 -20.15 11.86
CA ILE A 138 9.52 -20.44 10.50
C ILE A 138 10.37 -21.53 9.84
N LYS A 139 9.75 -22.27 8.92
CA LYS A 139 10.44 -23.09 7.93
C LYS A 139 10.69 -22.23 6.70
N ALA A 140 11.82 -22.38 6.07
CA ALA A 140 12.16 -21.62 4.87
C ALA A 140 13.02 -22.45 3.90
N LYS A 141 13.02 -22.03 2.64
CA LYS A 141 13.91 -22.52 1.61
C LYS A 141 14.85 -21.41 1.18
N SER A 142 16.14 -21.55 1.48
CA SER A 142 17.18 -20.56 1.19
C SER A 142 18.13 -21.10 0.13
N MET A 143 18.24 -20.42 -1.01
CA MET A 143 19.10 -20.83 -2.14
C MET A 143 18.87 -22.28 -2.58
N GLY A 144 17.68 -22.80 -2.38
CA GLY A 144 17.30 -24.18 -2.72
C GLY A 144 17.37 -25.17 -1.55
N GLU A 145 18.00 -24.82 -0.44
CA GLU A 145 18.12 -25.67 0.76
C GLU A 145 17.04 -25.40 1.78
N GLU A 146 16.48 -26.46 2.37
CA GLU A 146 15.53 -26.37 3.48
C GLU A 146 16.26 -25.96 4.75
N ILE A 147 15.74 -24.93 5.42
CA ILE A 147 16.28 -24.40 6.68
C ILE A 147 15.15 -24.15 7.69
N GLU A 148 15.53 -24.04 8.95
CA GLU A 148 14.67 -23.53 10.01
C GLU A 148 15.25 -22.23 10.57
N ILE A 149 14.37 -21.26 10.88
CA ILE A 149 14.73 -20.05 11.61
C ILE A 149 13.87 -20.02 12.86
N ARG A 150 14.50 -20.25 14.00
CA ARG A 150 13.85 -20.22 15.31
C ARG A 150 13.90 -18.79 15.85
N ALA A 151 12.77 -18.31 16.34
CA ALA A 151 12.64 -16.93 16.83
C ALA A 151 11.63 -16.85 17.97
N LYS A 152 11.80 -15.85 18.84
CA LYS A 152 10.83 -15.53 19.90
C LYS A 152 9.57 -14.93 19.31
N ALA A 153 9.70 -14.17 18.19
CA ALA A 153 8.56 -13.60 17.48
C ALA A 153 8.77 -13.61 15.96
N VAL A 154 7.67 -13.61 15.21
CA VAL A 154 7.61 -13.53 13.75
C VAL A 154 6.90 -12.25 13.34
N VAL A 155 7.48 -11.49 12.40
CA VAL A 155 6.78 -10.40 11.72
C VAL A 155 6.38 -10.88 10.32
N ALA A 156 5.09 -11.00 10.08
CA ALA A 156 4.52 -11.32 8.77
C ALA A 156 4.41 -10.03 7.95
N ALA A 157 5.34 -9.84 7.02
CA ALA A 157 5.42 -8.70 6.10
C ALA A 157 5.42 -9.17 4.63
N ASP A 158 4.78 -10.31 4.37
CA ASP A 158 4.73 -11.02 3.09
C ASP A 158 3.70 -10.44 2.10
N GLY A 159 3.19 -9.24 2.43
CA GLY A 159 2.30 -8.47 1.57
C GLY A 159 0.90 -9.09 1.44
N TYR A 160 0.20 -8.76 0.37
CA TYR A 160 -1.18 -9.20 0.16
C TYR A 160 -1.35 -10.74 0.11
N GLU A 161 -0.27 -11.48 -0.19
CA GLU A 161 -0.30 -12.94 -0.18
C GLU A 161 -0.56 -13.47 1.22
N SER A 162 -0.04 -12.82 2.26
CA SER A 162 -0.28 -13.07 3.69
C SER A 162 -0.33 -14.56 4.08
N GLN A 163 0.56 -15.36 3.50
CA GLN A 163 0.59 -16.82 3.72
C GLN A 163 1.09 -17.15 5.13
N VAL A 164 2.04 -16.36 5.63
CA VAL A 164 2.60 -16.57 6.97
C VAL A 164 1.51 -16.49 8.03
N ALA A 165 0.62 -15.50 7.90
CA ALA A 165 -0.53 -15.36 8.79
C ALA A 165 -1.46 -16.57 8.76
N ARG A 166 -1.81 -17.07 7.55
CA ARG A 166 -2.66 -18.26 7.41
C ARG A 166 -2.01 -19.52 7.97
N TRP A 167 -0.70 -19.69 7.78
CA TRP A 167 0.03 -20.81 8.43
C TRP A 167 0.06 -20.65 9.95
N ALA A 168 0.01 -19.43 10.45
CA ALA A 168 -0.12 -19.16 11.88
C ALA A 168 -1.56 -19.27 12.41
N GLY A 169 -2.56 -19.51 11.54
CA GLY A 169 -3.95 -19.71 11.93
C GLY A 169 -4.80 -18.45 11.92
N ILE A 170 -4.26 -17.31 11.40
CA ILE A 170 -5.00 -16.05 11.21
C ILE A 170 -5.59 -16.07 9.80
N ASP A 171 -6.92 -15.96 9.68
CA ASP A 171 -7.59 -15.91 8.38
C ASP A 171 -7.39 -14.54 7.70
N THR A 172 -6.65 -14.56 6.61
CA THR A 172 -6.39 -13.40 5.76
C THR A 172 -6.95 -13.61 4.34
N THR A 173 -7.93 -14.50 4.17
CA THR A 173 -8.53 -14.79 2.87
C THR A 173 -9.27 -13.57 2.34
N LEU A 174 -8.95 -13.15 1.11
CA LEU A 174 -9.59 -12.06 0.39
C LEU A 174 -10.63 -12.60 -0.59
N LYS A 175 -11.78 -11.92 -0.67
CA LYS A 175 -12.81 -12.15 -1.70
C LYS A 175 -12.55 -11.24 -2.88
N LEU A 176 -13.19 -11.49 -4.02
CA LEU A 176 -13.09 -10.60 -5.19
C LEU A 176 -13.63 -9.20 -4.91
N SER A 177 -14.58 -9.06 -4.00
CA SER A 177 -15.08 -7.75 -3.51
C SER A 177 -14.06 -6.97 -2.69
N ASP A 178 -13.05 -7.64 -2.14
CA ASP A 178 -12.09 -7.06 -1.22
C ASP A 178 -10.83 -6.51 -1.93
N ILE A 179 -10.77 -6.66 -3.26
CA ILE A 179 -9.58 -6.35 -4.05
C ILE A 179 -9.91 -5.55 -5.30
N ASP A 180 -8.96 -4.73 -5.74
CA ASP A 180 -8.93 -4.20 -7.09
C ASP A 180 -7.85 -4.93 -7.90
N SER A 181 -8.21 -5.35 -9.12
CA SER A 181 -7.28 -5.89 -10.11
C SER A 181 -6.56 -4.73 -10.79
N CYS A 182 -5.23 -4.75 -10.76
CA CYS A 182 -4.43 -3.65 -11.24
C CYS A 182 -3.49 -4.09 -12.36
N ILE A 183 -3.35 -3.23 -13.38
CA ILE A 183 -2.29 -3.31 -14.38
C ILE A 183 -1.72 -1.93 -14.64
N GLN A 184 -0.44 -1.86 -14.91
CA GLN A 184 0.28 -0.62 -15.19
C GLN A 184 1.32 -0.84 -16.26
N TYR A 185 1.46 0.15 -17.12
CA TYR A 185 2.55 0.27 -18.08
C TYR A 185 3.46 1.43 -17.68
N ARG A 186 4.77 1.21 -17.64
CA ARG A 186 5.72 2.32 -17.75
C ARG A 186 5.80 2.69 -19.21
N MET A 187 5.27 3.84 -19.56
CA MET A 187 5.21 4.31 -20.95
C MET A 187 6.18 5.46 -21.18
N CYS A 188 6.73 5.53 -22.40
CA CYS A 188 7.50 6.67 -22.89
C CYS A 188 6.94 7.20 -24.20
N ASN A 189 7.44 8.35 -24.66
CA ASN A 189 6.98 9.06 -25.85
C ASN A 189 5.47 9.40 -25.75
N ILE A 190 5.07 9.87 -24.57
CA ILE A 190 3.70 10.27 -24.23
C ILE A 190 3.66 11.74 -23.84
N ASP A 191 2.49 12.36 -23.99
CA ASP A 191 2.27 13.74 -23.53
C ASP A 191 1.63 13.71 -22.15
N ILE A 192 2.35 14.27 -21.18
CA ILE A 192 1.95 14.28 -19.76
C ILE A 192 1.98 15.71 -19.20
N THR A 193 1.21 15.97 -18.16
CA THR A 193 1.31 17.19 -17.37
C THR A 193 2.48 17.00 -16.38
N PRO A 194 3.61 17.69 -16.56
CA PRO A 194 4.73 17.58 -15.63
C PRO A 194 4.31 17.99 -14.21
N ASP A 195 4.95 17.41 -13.22
CA ASP A 195 4.76 17.73 -11.79
C ASP A 195 3.35 17.52 -11.23
N TYR A 196 2.43 16.90 -11.99
CA TYR A 196 1.08 16.56 -11.54
C TYR A 196 0.76 15.09 -11.78
N CYS A 197 0.29 14.42 -10.74
CA CYS A 197 -0.32 13.08 -10.88
C CYS A 197 -1.74 13.24 -11.43
N GLU A 198 -2.12 12.45 -12.42
CA GLU A 198 -3.48 12.45 -12.95
C GLU A 198 -4.26 11.22 -12.45
N PHE A 199 -5.55 11.43 -12.15
CA PHE A 199 -6.49 10.39 -11.76
C PHE A 199 -7.74 10.54 -12.60
N VAL A 200 -8.17 9.47 -13.30
CA VAL A 200 -9.40 9.47 -14.10
C VAL A 200 -10.40 8.50 -13.48
N ILE A 201 -11.59 9.03 -13.13
CA ILE A 201 -12.64 8.31 -12.42
C ILE A 201 -13.88 8.21 -13.28
N GLY A 202 -14.56 7.07 -13.23
CA GLY A 202 -15.81 6.79 -13.92
C GLY A 202 -15.84 5.42 -14.60
N SER A 203 -16.73 5.25 -15.55
CA SER A 203 -16.95 3.96 -16.25
C SER A 203 -15.74 3.43 -17.02
N CYS A 204 -14.72 4.28 -17.27
CA CYS A 204 -13.44 3.85 -17.84
C CYS A 204 -12.64 2.92 -16.91
N ALA A 205 -12.91 2.96 -15.60
CA ALA A 205 -12.26 2.14 -14.58
C ALA A 205 -13.30 1.68 -13.54
N PRO A 206 -14.12 0.67 -13.82
CA PRO A 206 -15.25 0.29 -12.98
C PRO A 206 -14.86 -0.01 -11.53
N GLY A 207 -15.39 0.78 -10.60
CA GLY A 207 -15.14 0.66 -9.16
C GLY A 207 -13.75 1.09 -8.68
N GLY A 208 -12.91 1.59 -9.59
CA GLY A 208 -11.56 2.08 -9.30
C GLY A 208 -11.22 3.35 -10.05
N TYR A 209 -9.99 3.48 -10.55
CA TYR A 209 -9.53 4.65 -11.30
C TYR A 209 -8.33 4.34 -12.19
N ILE A 210 -8.09 5.22 -13.19
CA ILE A 210 -6.85 5.24 -13.98
C ILE A 210 -5.90 6.28 -13.36
N TRP A 211 -4.62 5.98 -13.33
CA TRP A 211 -3.58 6.92 -12.90
C TRP A 211 -2.53 7.16 -13.97
N VAL A 212 -1.99 8.40 -13.99
CA VAL A 212 -0.80 8.78 -14.74
C VAL A 212 0.17 9.47 -13.80
N PHE A 213 1.26 8.79 -13.45
CA PHE A 213 2.26 9.30 -12.52
C PHE A 213 3.56 9.60 -13.25
N PRO A 214 3.93 10.89 -13.41
CA PRO A 214 5.13 11.31 -14.13
C PRO A 214 6.40 10.70 -13.55
N LYS A 215 7.25 10.19 -14.44
CA LYS A 215 8.57 9.59 -14.10
C LYS A 215 9.72 10.31 -14.79
N GLY A 216 9.49 11.49 -15.31
CA GLY A 216 10.43 12.31 -16.06
C GLY A 216 9.82 12.82 -17.36
N ASP A 217 10.67 13.38 -18.24
CA ASP A 217 10.21 13.92 -19.49
C ASP A 217 9.58 12.84 -20.38
N LYS A 218 8.32 13.03 -20.76
CA LYS A 218 7.54 12.11 -21.62
C LYS A 218 7.51 10.65 -21.15
N VAL A 219 7.75 10.42 -19.86
CA VAL A 219 7.70 9.08 -19.24
C VAL A 219 6.77 9.10 -18.03
N ALA A 220 5.86 8.15 -17.96
CA ALA A 220 4.99 7.97 -16.79
C ALA A 220 4.65 6.50 -16.53
N ASN A 221 4.24 6.25 -15.28
CA ASN A 221 3.48 5.07 -14.93
C ASN A 221 2.01 5.34 -15.27
N VAL A 222 1.48 4.63 -16.25
CA VAL A 222 0.07 4.71 -16.70
C VAL A 222 -0.59 3.40 -16.33
N GLY A 223 -1.59 3.45 -15.47
CA GLY A 223 -2.19 2.22 -14.97
C GLY A 223 -3.63 2.39 -14.55
N ILE A 224 -4.23 1.28 -14.17
CA ILE A 224 -5.64 1.18 -13.79
C ILE A 224 -5.83 0.21 -12.63
N GLY A 225 -6.76 0.53 -11.74
CA GLY A 225 -7.40 -0.41 -10.82
C GLY A 225 -8.85 -0.58 -11.22
N VAL A 226 -9.32 -1.81 -11.21
CA VAL A 226 -10.74 -2.17 -11.45
C VAL A 226 -11.18 -3.07 -10.31
N ALA A 227 -12.34 -2.79 -9.71
CA ALA A 227 -12.87 -3.64 -8.64
C ALA A 227 -12.96 -5.10 -9.10
N GLY A 228 -12.37 -6.01 -8.32
CA GLY A 228 -12.22 -7.40 -8.71
C GLY A 228 -13.55 -8.10 -9.05
N GLN A 229 -14.61 -7.75 -8.33
CA GLN A 229 -15.96 -8.26 -8.59
C GLN A 229 -16.57 -7.74 -9.91
N LEU A 230 -16.04 -6.65 -10.49
CA LEU A 230 -16.50 -6.09 -11.76
C LEU A 230 -15.65 -6.54 -12.95
N CYS A 231 -14.54 -7.25 -12.70
CA CYS A 231 -13.77 -7.89 -13.74
C CYS A 231 -14.52 -9.11 -14.29
N THR A 232 -14.66 -9.18 -15.62
CA THR A 232 -15.29 -10.30 -16.30
C THR A 232 -14.38 -10.87 -17.39
N LYS A 233 -14.72 -12.05 -17.92
CA LYS A 233 -13.97 -12.63 -19.03
C LYS A 233 -14.04 -11.71 -20.27
N GLY A 234 -12.89 -11.14 -20.65
CA GLY A 234 -12.76 -10.21 -21.78
C GLY A 234 -12.99 -8.75 -21.44
N ALA A 235 -13.30 -8.43 -20.17
CA ALA A 235 -13.36 -7.05 -19.65
C ALA A 235 -12.69 -7.00 -18.26
N ASP A 236 -11.39 -7.20 -18.27
CA ASP A 236 -10.49 -7.10 -17.11
C ASP A 236 -9.76 -5.74 -17.08
N ALA A 237 -8.92 -5.53 -16.08
CA ALA A 237 -8.15 -4.29 -15.94
C ALA A 237 -7.32 -3.98 -17.20
N LYS A 238 -6.74 -5.00 -17.85
CA LYS A 238 -5.99 -4.82 -19.10
C LYS A 238 -6.85 -4.29 -20.23
N TYR A 239 -8.03 -4.86 -20.41
CA TYR A 239 -8.98 -4.43 -21.45
C TYR A 239 -9.33 -2.94 -21.28
N TYR A 240 -9.66 -2.51 -20.06
CA TYR A 240 -10.04 -1.11 -19.82
C TYR A 240 -8.86 -0.16 -20.02
N LEU A 241 -7.64 -0.53 -19.56
CA LEU A 241 -6.45 0.30 -19.74
C LEU A 241 -6.07 0.44 -21.21
N ASP A 242 -6.03 -0.66 -21.97
CA ASP A 242 -5.69 -0.66 -23.39
C ASP A 242 -6.68 0.18 -24.19
N LYS A 243 -7.97 0.05 -23.89
CA LYS A 243 -9.03 0.84 -24.53
C LYS A 243 -8.82 2.33 -24.26
N TRP A 244 -8.61 2.73 -23.00
CA TRP A 244 -8.41 4.12 -22.64
C TRP A 244 -7.16 4.71 -23.28
N ILE A 245 -6.04 3.98 -23.31
CA ILE A 245 -4.79 4.41 -23.98
C ILE A 245 -5.01 4.62 -25.47
N ALA A 246 -5.76 3.75 -26.14
CA ALA A 246 -6.04 3.84 -27.57
C ALA A 246 -6.92 5.05 -27.92
N GLU A 247 -7.81 5.45 -27.03
CA GLU A 247 -8.74 6.56 -27.20
C GLU A 247 -8.12 7.92 -26.86
N ASP A 248 -7.14 8.00 -25.96
CA ASP A 248 -6.48 9.25 -25.56
C ASP A 248 -5.31 9.58 -26.50
N PRO A 249 -5.38 10.70 -27.27
CA PRO A 249 -4.35 11.09 -28.23
C PRO A 249 -2.97 11.29 -27.62
N ARG A 250 -2.89 11.56 -26.32
CA ARG A 250 -1.62 11.75 -25.59
C ARG A 250 -0.83 10.46 -25.44
N PHE A 251 -1.50 9.30 -25.40
CA PHE A 251 -0.91 7.99 -25.09
C PHE A 251 -0.89 7.02 -26.24
N LYS A 252 -1.79 7.14 -27.22
CA LYS A 252 -1.98 6.16 -28.32
C LYS A 252 -0.73 5.83 -29.13
N ASN A 253 0.25 6.76 -29.18
CA ASN A 253 1.51 6.57 -29.90
C ASN A 253 2.68 6.26 -28.95
N GLY A 254 2.41 6.16 -27.64
CA GLY A 254 3.41 5.85 -26.63
C GLY A 254 3.96 4.44 -26.78
N GLN A 255 5.12 4.21 -26.19
CA GLN A 255 5.78 2.91 -26.18
C GLN A 255 5.82 2.37 -24.75
N ILE A 256 5.56 1.08 -24.60
CA ILE A 256 5.61 0.40 -23.31
C ILE A 256 7.02 -0.08 -23.04
N LEU A 257 7.58 0.36 -21.90
CA LEU A 257 8.92 -0.06 -21.45
C LEU A 257 8.82 -1.20 -20.42
N GLU A 258 7.75 -1.25 -19.65
CA GLU A 258 7.56 -2.25 -18.58
C GLU A 258 6.06 -2.49 -18.38
N ILE A 259 5.69 -3.74 -18.11
CA ILE A 259 4.33 -4.15 -17.76
C ILE A 259 4.33 -4.68 -16.33
N MET A 260 3.45 -4.16 -15.51
CA MET A 260 3.29 -4.56 -14.11
C MET A 260 1.84 -4.93 -13.86
N GLY A 261 1.61 -6.03 -13.16
CA GLY A 261 0.26 -6.45 -12.78
C GLY A 261 0.22 -6.97 -11.35
N GLY A 262 -0.93 -6.86 -10.74
CA GLY A 262 -1.17 -7.32 -9.38
C GLY A 262 -2.58 -6.99 -8.93
N PHE A 263 -2.79 -7.07 -7.63
CA PHE A 263 -4.00 -6.58 -7.01
C PHE A 263 -3.66 -5.88 -5.69
N VAL A 264 -4.56 -5.05 -5.24
CA VAL A 264 -4.49 -4.32 -3.99
C VAL A 264 -5.74 -4.61 -3.17
N SER A 265 -5.58 -4.82 -1.87
CA SER A 265 -6.70 -4.93 -0.96
C SER A 265 -7.35 -3.55 -0.79
N THR A 266 -8.65 -3.48 -0.99
CA THR A 266 -9.46 -2.25 -0.86
C THR A 266 -10.61 -2.45 0.12
N CYS A 267 -10.47 -3.39 1.05
CA CYS A 267 -11.37 -3.67 2.15
C CYS A 267 -10.83 -3.15 3.48
N PRO A 268 -11.61 -3.18 4.57
CA PRO A 268 -11.13 -2.84 5.91
C PRO A 268 -9.96 -3.71 6.36
N GLY A 269 -9.15 -3.17 7.28
CA GLY A 269 -8.10 -3.91 7.96
C GLY A 269 -8.65 -5.15 8.69
N LEU A 270 -7.76 -6.08 9.04
CA LEU A 270 -8.13 -7.25 9.83
C LEU A 270 -8.66 -6.84 11.21
N ASP A 271 -9.63 -7.59 11.73
CA ASP A 271 -10.13 -7.42 13.10
C ASP A 271 -9.03 -7.59 14.14
N CYS A 272 -8.00 -8.38 13.82
CA CYS A 272 -6.84 -8.57 14.66
C CYS A 272 -5.62 -8.95 13.80
N ALA A 273 -4.57 -8.13 13.85
CA ALA A 273 -3.32 -8.33 13.13
C ALA A 273 -2.20 -8.93 13.99
N ILE A 274 -2.55 -9.50 15.16
CA ILE A 274 -1.62 -10.14 16.09
C ILE A 274 -2.17 -11.46 16.61
N ASP A 275 -1.25 -12.35 16.98
CA ASP A 275 -1.52 -13.49 17.83
C ASP A 275 -0.27 -13.77 18.67
N ASP A 276 -0.26 -14.83 19.52
CA ASP A 276 0.92 -15.18 20.30
C ASP A 276 2.15 -15.36 19.40
N ASN A 277 3.19 -14.57 19.68
CA ASN A 277 4.47 -14.58 18.96
C ASN A 277 4.43 -14.12 17.50
N ILE A 278 3.37 -13.45 17.02
CA ILE A 278 3.28 -12.96 15.63
C ILE A 278 2.59 -11.60 15.54
N ILE A 279 3.15 -10.75 14.66
CA ILE A 279 2.57 -9.47 14.23
C ILE A 279 2.50 -9.43 12.70
N LEU A 280 1.38 -8.99 12.14
CA LEU A 280 1.20 -8.71 10.72
C LEU A 280 1.36 -7.21 10.45
N VAL A 281 2.03 -6.85 9.36
CA VAL A 281 2.26 -5.43 9.01
C VAL A 281 1.90 -5.12 7.56
N GLY A 282 1.47 -3.89 7.30
CA GLY A 282 1.12 -3.40 5.97
C GLY A 282 0.03 -4.22 5.30
N ASP A 283 0.26 -4.58 4.05
CA ASP A 283 -0.72 -5.31 3.21
C ASP A 283 -1.07 -6.70 3.79
N ALA A 284 -0.16 -7.33 4.53
CA ALA A 284 -0.44 -8.60 5.20
C ALA A 284 -1.54 -8.45 6.28
N ALA A 285 -1.69 -7.27 6.85
CA ALA A 285 -2.75 -6.90 7.79
C ALA A 285 -3.90 -6.13 7.13
N ARG A 286 -3.90 -5.98 5.80
CA ARG A 286 -4.86 -5.18 5.01
C ARG A 286 -4.88 -3.69 5.40
N ILE A 287 -3.76 -3.14 5.87
CA ILE A 287 -3.68 -1.74 6.30
C ILE A 287 -3.24 -0.90 5.09
N ILE A 288 -4.19 -0.65 4.20
CA ILE A 288 -4.05 0.09 2.93
C ILE A 288 -5.20 1.09 2.86
N ASP A 289 -4.99 2.25 2.25
CA ASP A 289 -6.08 3.20 2.00
C ASP A 289 -6.99 2.67 0.88
N PRO A 290 -8.27 2.39 1.14
CA PRO A 290 -9.15 1.75 0.16
C PRO A 290 -9.52 2.62 -1.04
N ILE A 291 -9.46 3.96 -0.92
CA ILE A 291 -9.73 4.89 -2.03
C ILE A 291 -8.54 5.00 -2.96
N THR A 292 -7.35 5.19 -2.38
CA THR A 292 -6.15 5.50 -3.16
C THR A 292 -5.30 4.28 -3.49
N GLY A 293 -5.55 3.13 -2.85
CA GLY A 293 -4.67 1.97 -2.91
C GLY A 293 -3.30 2.23 -2.25
N GLY A 294 -3.17 3.33 -1.49
CA GLY A 294 -1.93 3.78 -0.87
C GLY A 294 -1.55 2.93 0.34
N GLY A 295 -0.52 2.08 0.20
CA GLY A 295 -0.05 1.17 1.24
C GLY A 295 1.34 1.46 1.78
N ILE A 296 2.20 2.16 1.03
CA ILE A 296 3.63 2.33 1.38
C ILE A 296 3.80 2.98 2.75
N CYS A 297 3.14 4.12 2.99
CA CYS A 297 3.23 4.83 4.25
C CYS A 297 2.69 4.01 5.43
N HIS A 298 1.58 3.32 5.22
CA HIS A 298 0.95 2.48 6.24
C HIS A 298 1.84 1.27 6.57
N ALA A 299 2.46 0.65 5.56
CA ALA A 299 3.42 -0.43 5.75
C ALA A 299 4.64 0.05 6.56
N CYS A 300 5.21 1.22 6.24
CA CYS A 300 6.32 1.79 7.00
C CYS A 300 5.94 2.07 8.46
N ARG A 301 4.79 2.69 8.71
CA ARG A 301 4.30 2.98 10.07
C ARG A 301 4.07 1.72 10.88
N THR A 302 3.34 0.76 10.30
CA THR A 302 3.05 -0.49 11.00
C THR A 302 4.31 -1.31 11.25
N GLY A 303 5.27 -1.31 10.32
CA GLY A 303 6.59 -1.90 10.51
C GLY A 303 7.34 -1.25 11.69
N MET A 304 7.36 0.09 11.75
CA MET A 304 7.94 0.84 12.86
C MET A 304 7.27 0.48 14.20
N TYR A 305 5.92 0.49 14.25
CA TYR A 305 5.18 0.18 15.47
C TYR A 305 5.43 -1.26 15.93
N ALA A 306 5.46 -2.22 14.98
CA ALA A 306 5.77 -3.61 15.28
C ALA A 306 7.18 -3.75 15.89
N GLY A 307 8.19 -3.14 15.28
CA GLY A 307 9.56 -3.18 15.80
C GLY A 307 9.67 -2.59 17.21
N GLN A 308 9.07 -1.43 17.46
CA GLN A 308 9.06 -0.78 18.76
C GLN A 308 8.39 -1.64 19.84
N VAL A 309 7.22 -2.23 19.53
CA VAL A 309 6.51 -3.08 20.50
C VAL A 309 7.28 -4.37 20.78
N LEU A 310 7.87 -4.99 19.76
CA LEU A 310 8.69 -6.18 19.94
C LEU A 310 9.93 -5.94 20.82
N VAL A 311 10.55 -4.77 20.71
CA VAL A 311 11.65 -4.35 21.61
C VAL A 311 11.17 -4.23 23.06
N GLU A 312 9.97 -3.70 23.29
CA GLU A 312 9.37 -3.63 24.63
C GLU A 312 9.09 -5.04 25.19
N CYS A 313 8.50 -5.91 24.36
CA CYS A 313 8.24 -7.30 24.70
C CYS A 313 9.53 -8.09 25.00
N ASN A 314 10.61 -7.83 24.27
CA ASN A 314 11.89 -8.52 24.49
C ASN A 314 12.50 -8.23 25.87
N LYS A 315 12.24 -7.04 26.45
CA LYS A 315 12.72 -6.69 27.81
C LYS A 315 12.06 -7.54 28.89
N THR A 316 10.82 -7.97 28.66
CA THR A 316 10.05 -8.79 29.61
C THR A 316 10.09 -10.28 29.28
N GLY A 317 10.47 -10.62 28.04
CA GLY A 317 10.41 -12.00 27.51
C GLY A 317 8.99 -12.47 27.20
N ASP A 318 7.98 -11.58 27.25
CA ASP A 318 6.58 -11.90 26.98
C ASP A 318 6.19 -11.40 25.57
N PHE A 319 5.89 -12.33 24.67
CA PHE A 319 5.41 -12.10 23.31
C PHE A 319 3.98 -12.62 23.09
N SER A 320 3.21 -12.77 24.18
CA SER A 320 1.81 -13.15 24.11
C SER A 320 0.99 -12.11 23.34
N LYS A 321 -0.14 -12.53 22.80
CA LYS A 321 -1.12 -11.64 22.17
C LYS A 321 -1.46 -10.44 23.04
N LYS A 322 -1.52 -10.65 24.37
CA LYS A 322 -1.76 -9.57 25.33
C LYS A 322 -0.61 -8.55 25.37
N ALA A 323 0.63 -9.02 25.37
CA ALA A 323 1.82 -8.16 25.35
C ALA A 323 1.97 -7.40 24.03
N LEU A 324 1.44 -7.94 22.92
CA LEU A 324 1.45 -7.33 21.59
C LEU A 324 0.31 -6.35 21.36
N GLN A 325 -0.70 -6.25 22.24
CA GLN A 325 -1.84 -5.32 22.09
C GLN A 325 -1.46 -3.84 21.86
N PRO A 326 -0.35 -3.31 22.40
CA PRO A 326 0.08 -1.94 22.09
C PRO A 326 0.29 -1.68 20.59
N TYR A 327 0.64 -2.70 19.79
CA TYR A 327 0.73 -2.59 18.34
C TYR A 327 -0.65 -2.32 17.70
N GLU A 328 -1.65 -3.13 18.05
CA GLU A 328 -3.05 -2.94 17.60
C GLU A 328 -3.53 -1.53 17.93
N LYS A 329 -3.36 -1.12 19.18
CA LYS A 329 -3.76 0.20 19.62
C LYS A 329 -3.11 1.31 18.82
N ARG A 330 -1.77 1.27 18.59
CA ARG A 330 -1.03 2.33 17.90
C ARG A 330 -1.51 2.56 16.47
N TRP A 331 -1.71 1.48 15.69
CA TRP A 331 -2.15 1.65 14.32
C TRP A 331 -3.63 2.01 14.21
N ARG A 332 -4.49 1.45 15.07
CA ARG A 332 -5.92 1.77 15.09
C ARG A 332 -6.15 3.22 15.46
N ASP A 333 -5.62 3.67 16.58
CA ASP A 333 -5.73 5.07 17.02
C ASP A 333 -5.25 6.07 15.96
N ARG A 334 -4.27 5.67 15.14
CA ARG A 334 -3.64 6.56 14.16
C ARG A 334 -4.37 6.63 12.81
N MET A 335 -4.98 5.54 12.36
CA MET A 335 -5.44 5.46 10.97
C MET A 335 -6.72 4.66 10.72
N GLU A 336 -7.22 3.86 11.66
CA GLU A 336 -8.38 2.97 11.42
C GLU A 336 -9.62 3.75 10.98
N ASP A 337 -9.99 4.81 11.72
CA ASP A 337 -11.16 5.63 11.42
C ASP A 337 -11.09 6.25 10.02
N LYS A 338 -9.90 6.74 9.62
CA LYS A 338 -9.69 7.29 8.28
C LYS A 338 -9.84 6.19 7.22
N LEU A 339 -9.23 5.03 7.41
CA LEU A 339 -9.29 3.93 6.46
C LEU A 339 -10.71 3.39 6.32
N PHE A 340 -11.46 3.28 7.42
CA PHE A 340 -12.83 2.83 7.41
C PHE A 340 -13.75 3.82 6.66
N ARG A 341 -13.63 5.13 6.93
CA ARG A 341 -14.35 6.16 6.18
C ARG A 341 -14.03 6.13 4.69
N ASN A 342 -12.76 5.96 4.35
CA ASN A 342 -12.32 5.86 2.96
C ASN A 342 -12.89 4.61 2.28
N TRP A 343 -12.98 3.49 3.00
CA TRP A 343 -13.62 2.27 2.47
C TRP A 343 -15.11 2.51 2.17
N MET A 344 -15.87 3.08 3.11
CA MET A 344 -17.26 3.40 2.89
C MET A 344 -17.46 4.35 1.69
N ALA A 345 -16.63 5.38 1.59
CA ALA A 345 -16.67 6.32 0.47
C ALA A 345 -16.35 5.63 -0.87
N LYS A 346 -15.38 4.72 -0.90
CA LYS A 346 -15.05 3.92 -2.10
C LYS A 346 -16.24 3.06 -2.54
N GLU A 347 -16.87 2.35 -1.61
CA GLU A 347 -18.06 1.52 -1.91
C GLU A 347 -19.20 2.36 -2.51
N LYS A 348 -19.41 3.59 -2.02
CA LYS A 348 -20.41 4.50 -2.56
C LYS A 348 -20.01 5.04 -3.93
N LEU A 349 -18.77 5.49 -4.10
CA LEU A 349 -18.27 6.00 -5.37
C LEU A 349 -18.41 4.96 -6.49
N ALA A 350 -18.21 3.70 -6.19
CA ALA A 350 -18.35 2.60 -7.14
C ALA A 350 -19.79 2.40 -7.66
N THR A 351 -20.79 2.99 -7.01
CA THR A 351 -22.21 2.92 -7.44
C THR A 351 -22.67 4.13 -8.24
N LEU A 352 -21.83 5.16 -8.39
CA LEU A 352 -22.22 6.40 -9.08
C LEU A 352 -22.04 6.25 -10.60
N ASP A 353 -22.93 6.87 -11.34
CA ASP A 353 -22.81 7.00 -12.79
C ASP A 353 -21.87 8.15 -13.21
N ASP A 354 -21.48 8.16 -14.48
CA ASP A 354 -20.55 9.15 -15.02
C ASP A 354 -21.09 10.58 -14.96
N ASP A 355 -22.41 10.78 -15.04
CA ASP A 355 -23.04 12.11 -14.91
C ASP A 355 -22.85 12.66 -13.50
N THR A 356 -23.14 11.84 -12.49
CA THR A 356 -22.98 12.19 -11.09
C THR A 356 -21.52 12.46 -10.74
N ILE A 357 -20.60 11.61 -11.20
CA ILE A 357 -19.15 11.79 -10.99
C ILE A 357 -18.67 13.10 -11.59
N ASP A 358 -19.08 13.39 -12.84
CA ASP A 358 -18.71 14.61 -13.56
C ASP A 358 -19.23 15.87 -12.83
N ASP A 359 -20.46 15.85 -12.37
CA ASP A 359 -21.05 16.92 -11.59
C ASP A 359 -20.36 17.12 -10.24
N ILE A 360 -19.94 16.04 -9.56
CA ILE A 360 -19.16 16.13 -8.32
C ILE A 360 -17.82 16.83 -8.58
N ILE A 361 -17.11 16.47 -9.66
CA ILE A 361 -15.82 17.08 -9.99
C ILE A 361 -16.01 18.57 -10.34
N LYS A 362 -17.07 18.94 -11.10
CA LYS A 362 -17.42 20.35 -11.37
C LYS A 362 -17.68 21.11 -10.07
N MET A 363 -18.45 20.53 -9.16
CA MET A 363 -18.77 21.17 -7.89
C MET A 363 -17.52 21.42 -7.05
N ILE A 364 -16.64 20.40 -6.93
CA ILE A 364 -15.38 20.52 -6.19
C ILE A 364 -14.50 21.62 -6.78
N SER A 365 -14.48 21.75 -8.13
CA SER A 365 -13.68 22.77 -8.83
C SER A 365 -14.14 24.19 -8.53
N THR A 366 -15.41 24.37 -8.16
CA THR A 366 -16.02 25.67 -7.85
C THR A 366 -16.16 25.96 -6.35
N ALA A 367 -16.03 24.92 -5.51
CA ALA A 367 -16.14 25.07 -4.07
C ALA A 367 -14.83 25.61 -3.47
N GLU A 368 -14.93 26.54 -2.52
CA GLU A 368 -13.78 27.00 -1.71
C GLU A 368 -13.43 25.94 -0.65
N ILE A 369 -13.01 24.74 -1.08
CA ILE A 369 -12.58 23.67 -0.18
C ILE A 369 -11.10 23.90 0.13
N SER A 370 -10.78 24.15 1.39
CA SER A 370 -9.40 24.40 1.84
C SER A 370 -8.51 23.16 1.74
N ASN A 371 -9.09 21.96 1.97
CA ASN A 371 -8.40 20.67 1.83
C ASN A 371 -9.37 19.65 1.26
N VAL A 372 -8.97 18.94 0.20
CA VAL A 372 -9.77 17.85 -0.41
C VAL A 372 -9.56 16.56 0.39
N THR A 373 -10.40 16.39 1.42
CA THR A 373 -10.51 15.14 2.17
C THR A 373 -11.89 14.54 1.94
N VAL A 374 -12.04 13.23 2.16
CA VAL A 374 -13.35 12.55 2.08
C VAL A 374 -14.38 13.26 2.96
N TYR A 375 -14.01 13.65 4.17
CA TYR A 375 -14.87 14.40 5.08
C TYR A 375 -15.35 15.73 4.49
N ASN A 376 -14.43 16.57 3.97
CA ASN A 376 -14.78 17.87 3.39
C ASN A 376 -15.61 17.73 2.10
N LEU A 377 -15.33 16.68 1.31
CA LEU A 377 -16.12 16.35 0.12
C LEU A 377 -17.53 15.96 0.48
N LEU A 378 -17.73 15.03 1.43
CA LEU A 378 -19.05 14.61 1.88
C LEU A 378 -19.83 15.79 2.47
N LYS A 379 -19.19 16.66 3.25
CA LYS A 379 -19.81 17.86 3.80
C LYS A 379 -20.27 18.83 2.68
N ALA A 380 -19.44 19.05 1.66
CA ALA A 380 -19.79 19.91 0.53
C ALA A 380 -20.90 19.29 -0.36
N LEU A 381 -20.98 17.96 -0.43
CA LEU A 381 -22.00 17.23 -1.19
C LEU A 381 -23.36 17.19 -0.49
N LYS A 382 -23.40 17.32 0.84
CA LYS A 382 -24.60 17.14 1.66
C LYS A 382 -25.81 17.95 1.19
N ASP A 383 -25.59 19.22 0.84
CA ASP A 383 -26.68 20.11 0.46
C ASP A 383 -27.14 19.90 -0.98
N LYS A 384 -26.23 19.51 -1.87
CA LYS A 384 -26.51 19.42 -3.33
C LYS A 384 -26.86 18.01 -3.79
N TYR A 385 -26.26 17.01 -3.15
CA TYR A 385 -26.43 15.60 -3.49
C TYR A 385 -26.73 14.76 -2.24
N PRO A 386 -27.89 14.99 -1.57
CA PRO A 386 -28.20 14.29 -0.32
C PRO A 386 -28.21 12.77 -0.46
N LYS A 387 -28.64 12.25 -1.62
CA LYS A 387 -28.61 10.80 -1.89
C LYS A 387 -27.20 10.21 -1.98
N VAL A 388 -26.21 11.00 -2.38
CA VAL A 388 -24.79 10.56 -2.42
C VAL A 388 -24.25 10.44 -1.01
N VAL A 389 -24.76 11.26 -0.10
CA VAL A 389 -24.31 11.34 1.30
C VAL A 389 -25.17 10.49 2.24
N GLU A 390 -26.29 9.96 1.74
CA GLU A 390 -27.17 9.05 2.49
C GLU A 390 -26.39 7.81 2.95
N GLY A 391 -26.39 7.53 4.25
CA GLY A 391 -25.61 6.48 4.90
C GLY A 391 -24.20 6.90 5.36
N PHE A 392 -23.88 8.21 5.24
CA PHE A 392 -22.62 8.77 5.75
C PHE A 392 -22.85 9.85 6.82
N GLU A 393 -24.05 9.97 7.33
CA GLU A 393 -24.43 11.01 8.28
C GLU A 393 -23.54 10.99 9.53
N ASP A 394 -23.12 9.79 9.97
CA ASP A 394 -22.25 9.60 11.13
C ASP A 394 -20.75 9.88 10.83
N LEU A 395 -20.41 10.15 9.57
CA LEU A 395 -19.03 10.41 9.13
C LEU A 395 -18.78 11.89 8.80
N ILE A 396 -19.80 12.72 8.91
CA ILE A 396 -19.77 14.17 8.62
C ILE A 396 -19.81 14.96 9.98
#